data_9fdc99e53e526eba2a14123d07976b79
#
_entry.id   9fdc99e53e526eba2a14123d07976b79
#
_cell.length_a   1.000
_cell.length_b   1.000
_cell.length_c   1.000
_cell.angle_alpha   90.00
_cell.angle_beta   90.00
_cell.angle_gamma   90.00
#
_symmetry.space_group_name_H-M   'P 1'
#
loop_
_entity.id
_entity.type
_entity.pdbx_description
1 polymer ?
#
loop_
_entity_poly.entity_id
_entity_poly.type
_entity_poly.pdbx_seq_one_letter_code
_entity_poly.pdbx_strand_id
1 'polypeptide(L)'
;MAEITREDLERRVKRRENLKDMDLSGLNLDDLAMEGAIFRKCKLTGTTFNHARMAFARFENCLMNDCEMQRSNLQEASIRECDLSNSDLGDSEMTEINMSKSVLSKTNLSGCFLNHSVFIGSDLQLCNFSQSTLLSLIHI
;
A
#
# COMPACT_ATOMS: atom_id res chain seq x y z
N MET A 1 2.73 -5.62 17.75
CA MET A 1 4.19 -5.45 17.83
C MET A 1 4.85 -6.34 16.78
N ALA A 2 5.78 -5.78 16.03
CA ALA A 2 6.42 -6.55 14.97
C ALA A 2 7.26 -7.70 15.50
N GLU A 3 7.25 -8.82 14.79
CA GLU A 3 7.99 -10.04 15.15
C GLU A 3 9.42 -10.05 14.61
N ILE A 4 9.70 -9.20 13.62
CA ILE A 4 11.00 -9.14 12.95
C ILE A 4 11.47 -7.70 12.83
N THR A 5 12.75 -7.53 12.58
CA THR A 5 13.34 -6.19 12.38
C THR A 5 13.25 -5.78 10.91
N ARG A 6 13.50 -4.49 10.66
CA ARG A 6 13.63 -3.95 9.30
C ARG A 6 14.69 -4.73 8.50
N GLU A 7 15.83 -5.00 9.11
CA GLU A 7 16.93 -5.70 8.46
C GLU A 7 16.56 -7.13 8.05
N ASP A 8 15.81 -7.83 8.92
CA ASP A 8 15.31 -9.16 8.61
C ASP A 8 14.34 -9.14 7.44
N LEU A 9 13.43 -8.17 7.44
CA LEU A 9 12.48 -8.03 6.34
C LEU A 9 13.20 -7.71 5.03
N GLU A 10 14.16 -6.80 5.09
CA GLU A 10 14.95 -6.44 3.90
C GLU A 10 15.63 -7.66 3.28
N ARG A 11 16.22 -8.52 4.10
CA ARG A 11 16.85 -9.77 3.61
C ARG A 11 15.83 -10.68 2.94
N ARG A 12 14.65 -10.85 3.55
CA ARG A 12 13.59 -11.70 3.00
C ARG A 12 13.07 -11.18 1.67
N VAL A 13 12.89 -9.87 1.56
CA VAL A 13 12.47 -9.24 0.31
C VAL A 13 13.51 -9.44 -0.79
N LYS A 14 14.78 -9.28 -0.48
CA LYS A 14 15.87 -9.51 -1.44
C LYS A 14 15.92 -10.96 -1.93
N ARG A 15 15.52 -11.90 -1.08
CA ARG A 15 15.45 -13.33 -1.42
C ARG A 15 14.18 -13.70 -2.16
N ARG A 16 13.30 -12.74 -2.43
CA ARG A 16 12.02 -12.97 -3.09
C ARG A 16 11.10 -13.92 -2.32
N GLU A 17 11.17 -13.92 -1.00
CA GLU A 17 10.28 -14.73 -0.18
C GLU A 17 8.87 -14.15 -0.18
N ASN A 18 7.87 -15.02 -0.21
CA ASN A 18 6.49 -14.62 0.05
C ASN A 18 6.32 -14.42 1.56
N LEU A 19 5.90 -13.21 1.96
CA LEU A 19 5.73 -12.87 3.36
C LEU A 19 4.27 -13.16 3.73
N LYS A 20 4.06 -14.17 4.58
CA LYS A 20 2.72 -14.63 4.91
C LYS A 20 2.52 -14.74 6.42
N ASP A 21 1.33 -14.30 6.87
CA ASP A 21 0.89 -14.41 8.26
C ASP A 21 1.85 -13.78 9.27
N MET A 22 2.56 -12.72 8.87
CA MET A 22 3.55 -12.06 9.71
C MET A 22 2.98 -10.81 10.38
N ASP A 23 3.40 -10.55 11.60
CA ASP A 23 3.14 -9.29 12.27
C ASP A 23 4.31 -8.33 12.02
N LEU A 24 4.06 -7.34 11.18
CA LEU A 24 5.03 -6.31 10.79
C LEU A 24 4.60 -4.93 11.28
N SER A 25 3.64 -4.90 12.21
CA SER A 25 3.04 -3.65 12.66
C SER A 25 4.07 -2.73 13.32
N GLY A 26 3.98 -1.45 13.00
CA GLY A 26 4.83 -0.42 13.58
C GLY A 26 6.26 -0.39 13.09
N LEU A 27 6.64 -1.21 12.11
CA LEU A 27 7.99 -1.15 11.53
C LEU A 27 8.19 0.12 10.72
N ASN A 28 9.40 0.61 10.71
CA ASN A 28 9.81 1.68 9.80
C ASN A 28 10.46 1.05 8.57
N LEU A 29 9.74 1.11 7.45
CA LEU A 29 10.21 0.59 6.16
C LEU A 29 10.38 1.72 5.15
N ASP A 30 10.59 2.95 5.64
CA ASP A 30 10.82 4.11 4.78
C ASP A 30 12.03 3.89 3.87
N ASP A 31 11.93 4.37 2.65
CA ASP A 31 12.99 4.32 1.64
C ASP A 31 13.41 2.90 1.22
N LEU A 32 12.71 1.87 1.68
CA LEU A 32 13.10 0.49 1.39
C LEU A 32 12.79 0.12 -0.06
N ALA A 33 13.71 -0.62 -0.68
CA ALA A 33 13.51 -1.18 -2.02
C ALA A 33 12.74 -2.50 -1.90
N MET A 34 11.47 -2.48 -2.32
CA MET A 34 10.57 -3.63 -2.21
C MET A 34 9.81 -3.89 -3.51
N GLU A 35 10.42 -3.59 -4.66
CA GLU A 35 9.76 -3.83 -5.93
C GLU A 35 9.39 -5.32 -6.07
N GLY A 36 8.12 -5.57 -6.39
CA GLY A 36 7.61 -6.92 -6.55
C GLY A 36 7.45 -7.75 -5.28
N ALA A 37 7.65 -7.16 -4.10
CA ALA A 37 7.45 -7.87 -2.84
C ALA A 37 6.01 -8.35 -2.68
N ILE A 38 5.81 -9.51 -2.04
CA ILE A 38 4.50 -10.11 -1.85
C ILE A 38 4.21 -10.29 -0.36
N PHE A 39 3.13 -9.64 0.08
CA PHE A 39 2.64 -9.71 1.46
C PHE A 39 1.23 -10.31 1.46
N ARG A 40 1.04 -11.41 2.17
CA ARG A 40 -0.26 -12.07 2.28
C ARG A 40 -0.63 -12.27 3.73
N LYS A 41 -1.84 -11.81 4.10
CA LYS A 41 -2.36 -11.97 5.46
C LYS A 41 -1.40 -11.45 6.52
N CYS A 42 -0.69 -10.38 6.21
CA CYS A 42 0.22 -9.74 7.14
C CYS A 42 -0.49 -8.63 7.90
N LYS A 43 -0.03 -8.40 9.11
CA LYS A 43 -0.47 -7.27 9.92
C LYS A 43 0.56 -6.16 9.77
N LEU A 44 0.16 -5.06 9.18
CA LEU A 44 1.01 -3.92 8.87
C LEU A 44 0.49 -2.62 9.50
N THR A 45 -0.38 -2.72 10.49
CA THR A 45 -0.97 -1.56 11.15
C THR A 45 0.12 -0.62 11.68
N GLY A 46 0.03 0.66 11.32
CA GLY A 46 0.99 1.66 11.81
C GLY A 46 2.40 1.55 11.23
N THR A 47 2.60 0.71 10.22
CA THR A 47 3.88 0.61 9.52
C THR A 47 4.09 1.85 8.65
N THR A 48 5.34 2.31 8.52
CA THR A 48 5.67 3.41 7.63
C THR A 48 6.45 2.92 6.41
N PHE A 49 6.07 3.44 5.24
CA PHE A 49 6.64 3.11 3.93
C PHE A 49 6.93 4.39 3.15
N ASN A 50 7.18 5.50 3.81
CA ASN A 50 7.38 6.78 3.12
C ASN A 50 8.56 6.67 2.16
N HIS A 51 8.39 7.14 0.92
CA HIS A 51 9.42 7.10 -0.12
C HIS A 51 9.86 5.66 -0.49
N ALA A 52 9.13 4.63 -0.08
CA ALA A 52 9.50 3.26 -0.41
C ALA A 52 9.27 2.98 -1.89
N ARG A 53 10.09 2.12 -2.46
CA ARG A 53 9.96 1.66 -3.84
C ARG A 53 9.21 0.33 -3.84
N MET A 54 7.94 0.40 -4.24
CA MET A 54 7.03 -0.75 -4.17
C MET A 54 6.32 -0.99 -5.52
N ALA A 55 6.93 -0.59 -6.63
CA ALA A 55 6.35 -0.88 -7.93
C ALA A 55 6.15 -2.40 -8.08
N PHE A 56 5.00 -2.80 -8.61
CA PHE A 56 4.62 -4.21 -8.80
C PHE A 56 4.46 -5.00 -7.50
N ALA A 57 4.56 -4.39 -6.33
CA ALA A 57 4.35 -5.09 -5.07
C ALA A 57 2.90 -5.56 -4.94
N ARG A 58 2.68 -6.62 -4.17
CA ARG A 58 1.35 -7.20 -3.96
C ARG A 58 1.07 -7.32 -2.47
N PHE A 59 -0.04 -6.75 -2.06
CA PHE A 59 -0.56 -6.86 -0.70
C PHE A 59 -1.94 -7.50 -0.80
N GLU A 60 -2.12 -8.68 -0.24
CA GLU A 60 -3.38 -9.41 -0.28
C GLU A 60 -3.85 -9.75 1.15
N ASN A 61 -5.09 -9.39 1.47
CA ASN A 61 -5.69 -9.66 2.79
C ASN A 61 -4.85 -9.14 3.96
N CYS A 62 -4.24 -7.97 3.81
CA CYS A 62 -3.40 -7.38 4.85
C CYS A 62 -4.16 -6.31 5.63
N LEU A 63 -3.80 -6.15 6.90
CA LEU A 63 -4.26 -5.04 7.72
C LEU A 63 -3.22 -3.92 7.58
N MET A 64 -3.60 -2.84 6.91
CA MET A 64 -2.71 -1.72 6.60
C MET A 64 -3.30 -0.38 7.08
N ASN A 65 -4.16 -0.44 8.08
CA ASN A 65 -4.73 0.77 8.63
C ASN A 65 -3.66 1.60 9.36
N ASP A 66 -3.84 2.91 9.35
CA ASP A 66 -2.92 3.85 9.99
C ASP A 66 -1.48 3.78 9.47
N CYS A 67 -1.29 3.33 8.23
CA CYS A 67 0.02 3.33 7.58
C CYS A 67 0.37 4.71 7.02
N GLU A 68 1.66 5.00 6.96
CA GLU A 68 2.18 6.17 6.26
C GLU A 68 2.94 5.69 5.03
N MET A 69 2.49 6.13 3.86
CA MET A 69 3.04 5.67 2.58
C MET A 69 3.23 6.86 1.61
N GLN A 70 3.55 8.03 2.16
CA GLN A 70 3.68 9.24 1.35
C GLN A 70 4.84 9.14 0.37
N ARG A 71 4.64 9.68 -0.83
CA ARG A 71 5.66 9.76 -1.87
C ARG A 71 6.28 8.41 -2.20
N SER A 72 5.51 7.35 -2.03
CA SER A 72 5.95 6.00 -2.41
C SER A 72 5.70 5.75 -3.89
N ASN A 73 6.45 4.80 -4.45
CA ASN A 73 6.21 4.33 -5.80
C ASN A 73 5.44 3.00 -5.74
N LEU A 74 4.17 3.06 -6.10
CA LEU A 74 3.27 1.91 -6.13
C LEU A 74 2.76 1.65 -7.56
N GLN A 75 3.49 2.08 -8.56
CA GLN A 75 3.09 1.89 -9.95
C GLN A 75 2.85 0.39 -10.23
N GLU A 76 1.70 0.09 -10.81
CA GLU A 76 1.28 -1.28 -11.14
C GLU A 76 1.27 -2.24 -9.95
N ALA A 77 1.24 -1.71 -8.73
CA ALA A 77 1.10 -2.54 -7.53
C ALA A 77 -0.34 -3.05 -7.41
N SER A 78 -0.52 -4.03 -6.55
CA SER A 78 -1.84 -4.57 -6.22
C SER A 78 -2.01 -4.56 -4.71
N ILE A 79 -3.04 -3.85 -4.22
CA ILE A 79 -3.41 -3.81 -2.80
C ILE A 79 -4.88 -4.24 -2.75
N ARG A 80 -5.11 -5.54 -2.61
CA ARG A 80 -6.45 -6.11 -2.72
C ARG A 80 -6.92 -6.76 -1.43
N GLU A 81 -8.20 -6.56 -1.14
CA GLU A 81 -8.83 -7.14 0.04
C GLU A 81 -8.09 -6.72 1.33
N CYS A 82 -7.54 -5.51 1.33
CA CYS A 82 -6.79 -4.93 2.44
C CYS A 82 -7.60 -3.85 3.14
N ASP A 83 -7.26 -3.61 4.39
CA ASP A 83 -7.79 -2.47 5.14
C ASP A 83 -6.72 -1.38 5.20
N LEU A 84 -6.95 -0.27 4.48
CA LEU A 84 -6.07 0.90 4.49
C LEU A 84 -6.72 2.11 5.18
N SER A 85 -7.75 1.89 5.96
CA SER A 85 -8.44 3.00 6.60
C SER A 85 -7.48 3.89 7.38
N ASN A 86 -7.70 5.20 7.31
CA ASN A 86 -6.89 6.22 7.99
C ASN A 86 -5.40 6.24 7.58
N SER A 87 -5.06 5.68 6.43
CA SER A 87 -3.67 5.68 5.93
C SER A 87 -3.40 6.91 5.08
N ASP A 88 -2.14 7.28 4.96
CA ASP A 88 -1.70 8.42 4.18
C ASP A 88 -0.81 7.97 3.02
N LEU A 89 -1.32 8.08 1.80
CA LEU A 89 -0.60 7.75 0.58
C LEU A 89 -0.31 9.02 -0.26
N GLY A 90 -0.40 10.19 0.35
CA GLY A 90 -0.27 11.45 -0.38
C GLY A 90 0.97 11.54 -1.27
N ASP A 91 0.80 12.18 -2.41
CA ASP A 91 1.86 12.45 -3.39
C ASP A 91 2.55 11.19 -3.93
N SER A 92 1.89 10.04 -3.93
CA SER A 92 2.45 8.78 -4.40
C SER A 92 2.20 8.54 -5.88
N GLU A 93 3.12 7.79 -6.50
CA GLU A 93 2.96 7.30 -7.87
C GLU A 93 2.17 5.98 -7.82
N MET A 94 0.96 6.01 -8.33
CA MET A 94 0.02 4.88 -8.24
C MET A 94 -0.65 4.57 -9.58
N THR A 95 -0.02 4.94 -10.70
CA THR A 95 -0.55 4.67 -12.03
C THR A 95 -0.76 3.16 -12.19
N GLU A 96 -1.93 2.78 -12.67
CA GLU A 96 -2.32 1.39 -12.91
C GLU A 96 -2.37 0.52 -11.65
N ILE A 97 -2.46 1.11 -10.46
CA ILE A 97 -2.62 0.33 -9.23
C ILE A 97 -3.99 -0.36 -9.20
N ASN A 98 -4.02 -1.56 -8.64
CA ASN A 98 -5.28 -2.26 -8.38
C ASN A 98 -5.54 -2.30 -6.88
N MET A 99 -6.56 -1.56 -6.42
CA MET A 99 -6.96 -1.50 -5.01
C MET A 99 -8.37 -2.07 -4.82
N SER A 100 -8.71 -3.12 -5.55
CA SER A 100 -10.04 -3.70 -5.51
C SER A 100 -10.37 -4.35 -4.16
N LYS A 101 -11.63 -4.27 -3.76
CA LYS A 101 -12.18 -4.92 -2.57
C LYS A 101 -11.45 -4.52 -1.28
N SER A 102 -10.93 -3.31 -1.24
CA SER A 102 -10.21 -2.79 -0.08
C SER A 102 -11.03 -1.74 0.65
N VAL A 103 -10.77 -1.58 1.94
CA VAL A 103 -11.36 -0.53 2.75
C VAL A 103 -10.40 0.65 2.75
N LEU A 104 -10.84 1.77 2.18
CA LEU A 104 -10.04 2.98 2.03
C LEU A 104 -10.67 4.18 2.76
N SER A 105 -11.56 3.92 3.69
CA SER A 105 -12.24 4.99 4.40
C SER A 105 -11.25 5.92 5.10
N LYS A 106 -11.44 7.23 4.90
CA LYS A 106 -10.57 8.27 5.47
C LYS A 106 -9.11 8.17 5.04
N THR A 107 -8.82 7.50 3.93
CA THR A 107 -7.47 7.43 3.38
C THR A 107 -7.14 8.73 2.64
N ASN A 108 -5.92 9.22 2.81
CA ASN A 108 -5.44 10.37 2.06
C ASN A 108 -4.79 9.89 0.76
N LEU A 109 -5.40 10.25 -0.37
CA LEU A 109 -4.90 9.99 -1.71
C LEU A 109 -4.65 11.30 -2.47
N SER A 110 -4.44 12.40 -1.73
CA SER A 110 -4.21 13.71 -2.36
C SER A 110 -2.87 13.75 -3.09
N GLY A 111 -2.86 14.42 -4.22
CA GLY A 111 -1.64 14.56 -5.03
C GLY A 111 -1.15 13.28 -5.69
N CYS A 112 -1.92 12.19 -5.64
CA CYS A 112 -1.52 10.91 -6.20
C CYS A 112 -1.71 10.86 -7.71
N PHE A 113 -0.83 10.11 -8.39
CA PHE A 113 -1.01 9.78 -9.79
C PHE A 113 -1.77 8.46 -9.87
N LEU A 114 -3.07 8.54 -10.20
CA LEU A 114 -3.99 7.40 -10.16
C LEU A 114 -4.58 7.06 -11.54
N ASN A 115 -3.94 7.48 -12.61
CA ASN A 115 -4.45 7.19 -13.95
C ASN A 115 -4.52 5.68 -14.18
N HIS A 116 -5.65 5.23 -14.74
CA HIS A 116 -5.91 3.81 -15.05
C HIS A 116 -5.95 2.90 -13.82
N SER A 117 -6.15 3.46 -12.63
CA SER A 117 -6.25 2.66 -11.41
C SER A 117 -7.63 2.00 -11.29
N VAL A 118 -7.67 0.91 -10.51
CA VAL A 118 -8.88 0.09 -10.33
C VAL A 118 -9.26 0.06 -8.86
N PHE A 119 -10.51 0.44 -8.55
CA PHE A 119 -11.06 0.44 -7.18
C PHE A 119 -12.37 -0.36 -7.09
N ILE A 120 -12.55 -1.38 -7.93
CA ILE A 120 -13.79 -2.16 -7.97
C ILE A 120 -14.08 -2.78 -6.60
N GLY A 121 -15.27 -2.53 -6.07
CA GLY A 121 -15.71 -3.09 -4.80
C GLY A 121 -15.06 -2.49 -3.57
N SER A 122 -14.35 -1.36 -3.71
CA SER A 122 -13.67 -0.72 -2.59
C SER A 122 -14.57 0.28 -1.88
N ASP A 123 -14.36 0.45 -0.59
CA ASP A 123 -15.01 1.48 0.22
C ASP A 123 -14.14 2.74 0.19
N LEU A 124 -14.63 3.78 -0.48
CA LEU A 124 -13.92 5.04 -0.65
C LEU A 124 -14.50 6.18 0.21
N GLN A 125 -15.26 5.86 1.25
CA GLN A 125 -15.90 6.87 2.07
C GLN A 125 -14.88 7.80 2.72
N LEU A 126 -15.10 9.10 2.55
CA LEU A 126 -14.25 10.12 3.15
C LEU A 126 -12.79 10.10 2.69
N CYS A 127 -12.50 9.45 1.55
CA CYS A 127 -11.18 9.57 0.93
C CYS A 127 -10.94 10.99 0.45
N ASN A 128 -9.68 11.42 0.54
CA ASN A 128 -9.24 12.69 -0.02
C ASN A 128 -8.50 12.44 -1.33
N PHE A 129 -9.11 12.85 -2.45
CA PHE A 129 -8.51 12.74 -3.79
C PHE A 129 -8.06 14.10 -4.34
N SER A 130 -7.95 15.14 -3.49
CA SER A 130 -7.62 16.47 -3.99
C SER A 130 -6.28 16.46 -4.73
N GLN A 131 -6.24 17.21 -5.85
CA GLN A 131 -5.04 17.33 -6.70
C GLN A 131 -4.52 16.01 -7.27
N SER A 132 -5.31 14.94 -7.23
CA SER A 132 -4.95 13.67 -7.85
C SER A 132 -5.32 13.64 -9.33
N THR A 133 -4.56 12.84 -10.10
CA THR A 133 -4.94 12.54 -11.47
C THR A 133 -5.77 11.26 -11.49
N LEU A 134 -6.91 11.29 -12.18
CA LEU A 134 -7.90 10.20 -12.12
C LEU A 134 -8.35 9.75 -13.50
N LEU A 135 -7.53 9.95 -14.54
CA LEU A 135 -7.92 9.59 -15.89
C LEU A 135 -8.14 8.08 -16.00
N SER A 136 -9.30 7.69 -16.55
CA SER A 136 -9.67 6.28 -16.75
C SER A 136 -9.69 5.45 -15.45
N LEU A 137 -10.01 6.08 -14.33
CA LEU A 137 -10.20 5.37 -13.07
C LEU A 137 -11.44 4.49 -13.15
N ILE A 138 -11.36 3.27 -12.63
CA ILE A 138 -12.47 2.30 -12.61
C ILE A 138 -12.92 2.05 -11.18
N HIS A 139 -14.20 2.37 -10.91
CA HIS A 139 -14.84 2.12 -9.62
C HIS A 139 -16.30 1.75 -9.84
N ILE A 140 -16.61 0.49 -9.64
CA ILE A 140 -17.97 -0.04 -9.78
C ILE A 140 -18.40 -0.70 -8.48
#